data_019c449047ba5d8a8d887fefebd77f87
#
_entry.id   019c449047ba5d8a8d887fefebd77f87
#
_cell.length_a   1.000
_cell.length_b   1.000
_cell.length_c   1.000
_cell.angle_alpha   90.00
_cell.angle_beta   90.00
_cell.angle_gamma   90.00
#
_symmetry.space_group_name_H-M   'P 1'
#
loop_
_entity.id
_entity.type
_entity.pdbx_description
1 polymer ?
#
loop_
_entity_poly.entity_id
_entity_poly.type
_entity_poly.pdbx_seq_one_letter_code
_entity_poly.pdbx_strand_id
1 'polypeptide(L)'
;MPEQFSGQVTVVDSQGRQVFAFDPQAAVLDLGAQGNEGDLRLRGNDGESKIHLDGGGQELLVTNAAGVVVFRFQATHALLDLGPSGGVPGPEADLRLWGEDGTVKIHLDGGSGDIRLAGADCAEDFDTDESQQFDPGSVMTIGVGGRIRPCTEAYDHRVAGVVSGAGGFRSGIVMDSRHGQRRTPVALSGKVYCRVDAGYAPVEAGDLLTTSATLGHAMKATDPSRAFGAILGKALQPLGTGTALIPILVALQ
;
A
#
# COMPACT_ATOMS: atom_id res chain seq x y z
N MET A 1 -30.31 31.96 33.34
CA MET A 1 -30.24 30.54 32.88
C MET A 1 -30.18 30.60 31.36
N PRO A 2 -29.35 29.84 30.68
CA PRO A 2 -29.39 29.78 29.25
C PRO A 2 -30.75 29.22 28.80
N GLU A 3 -31.36 29.87 27.79
CA GLU A 3 -32.60 29.39 27.21
C GLU A 3 -32.39 28.02 26.59
N GLN A 4 -33.18 27.02 27.02
CA GLN A 4 -33.17 25.69 26.43
C GLN A 4 -34.30 25.59 25.41
N PHE A 5 -33.93 25.39 24.17
CA PHE A 5 -34.89 25.07 23.10
C PHE A 5 -35.16 23.56 23.11
N SER A 6 -36.44 23.18 23.32
CA SER A 6 -36.88 21.78 23.30
C SER A 6 -37.57 21.36 21.98
N GLY A 7 -37.68 22.29 21.05
CA GLY A 7 -38.33 22.08 19.76
C GLY A 7 -37.42 22.36 18.57
N GLN A 8 -37.87 22.00 17.39
CA GLN A 8 -37.17 22.29 16.13
C GLN A 8 -37.02 23.82 15.95
N VAL A 9 -35.79 24.24 15.60
CA VAL A 9 -35.49 25.63 15.20
C VAL A 9 -35.44 25.67 13.68
N THR A 10 -36.26 26.52 13.06
CA THR A 10 -36.31 26.67 11.61
C THR A 10 -36.17 28.15 11.23
N VAL A 11 -35.34 28.46 10.22
CA VAL A 11 -35.25 29.77 9.58
C VAL A 11 -35.72 29.62 8.16
N VAL A 12 -36.58 30.55 7.73
CA VAL A 12 -37.10 30.59 6.35
C VAL A 12 -36.63 31.84 5.63
N ASP A 13 -36.47 31.76 4.32
CA ASP A 13 -36.18 32.91 3.48
C ASP A 13 -37.43 33.77 3.24
N SER A 14 -37.29 34.84 2.45
CA SER A 14 -38.40 35.77 2.10
C SER A 14 -39.52 35.12 1.28
N GLN A 15 -39.31 33.92 0.76
CA GLN A 15 -40.29 33.14 0.00
C GLN A 15 -40.90 32.01 0.84
N GLY A 16 -40.56 31.92 2.16
CA GLY A 16 -41.08 30.91 3.07
C GLY A 16 -40.38 29.55 2.96
N ARG A 17 -39.27 29.46 2.21
CA ARG A 17 -38.53 28.20 2.10
C ARG A 17 -37.56 28.04 3.29
N GLN A 18 -37.51 26.84 3.85
CA GLN A 18 -36.61 26.54 4.96
C GLN A 18 -35.16 26.61 4.47
N VAL A 19 -34.32 27.45 5.06
CA VAL A 19 -32.90 27.62 4.73
C VAL A 19 -31.98 27.16 5.86
N PHE A 20 -32.53 26.98 7.06
CA PHE A 20 -31.85 26.42 8.21
C PHE A 20 -32.88 25.69 9.07
N ALA A 21 -32.54 24.48 9.52
CA ALA A 21 -33.29 23.81 10.57
C ALA A 21 -32.35 23.02 11.48
N PHE A 22 -32.67 23.02 12.76
CA PHE A 22 -32.07 22.15 13.76
C PHE A 22 -33.18 21.34 14.41
N ASP A 23 -33.11 20.02 14.26
CA ASP A 23 -34.00 19.07 14.90
C ASP A 23 -33.26 18.41 16.08
N PRO A 24 -33.56 18.75 17.33
CA PRO A 24 -32.88 18.19 18.49
C PRO A 24 -33.24 16.72 18.76
N GLN A 25 -34.35 16.21 18.22
CA GLN A 25 -34.75 14.80 18.39
C GLN A 25 -34.03 13.90 17.40
N ALA A 26 -33.89 14.34 16.16
CA ALA A 26 -33.12 13.64 15.14
C ALA A 26 -31.62 13.94 15.21
N ALA A 27 -31.21 14.97 15.95
CA ALA A 27 -29.84 15.50 15.99
C ALA A 27 -29.32 15.91 14.61
N VAL A 28 -30.19 16.50 13.77
CA VAL A 28 -29.89 16.89 12.39
C VAL A 28 -29.85 18.41 12.29
N LEU A 29 -28.84 18.90 11.56
CA LEU A 29 -28.72 20.28 11.10
C LEU A 29 -28.86 20.30 9.56
N ASP A 30 -29.97 20.86 9.06
CA ASP A 30 -30.21 21.06 7.64
C ASP A 30 -29.88 22.50 7.22
N LEU A 31 -29.12 22.64 6.14
CA LEU A 31 -28.79 23.90 5.52
C LEU A 31 -29.23 23.87 4.07
N GLY A 32 -29.89 24.95 3.61
CA GLY A 32 -30.38 25.06 2.25
C GLY A 32 -31.83 24.63 2.07
N ALA A 33 -32.35 24.83 0.85
CA ALA A 33 -33.69 24.44 0.43
C ALA A 33 -33.74 24.25 -1.08
N GLN A 34 -34.83 23.68 -1.60
CA GLN A 34 -35.02 23.58 -3.05
C GLN A 34 -34.86 24.94 -3.72
N GLY A 35 -33.85 25.11 -4.58
CA GLY A 35 -33.49 26.34 -5.27
C GLY A 35 -32.59 27.30 -4.48
N ASN A 36 -32.16 26.94 -3.26
CA ASN A 36 -31.12 27.65 -2.49
C ASN A 36 -30.09 26.64 -2.00
N GLU A 37 -28.84 26.90 -2.31
CA GLU A 37 -27.71 26.08 -1.86
C GLU A 37 -27.48 26.23 -0.36
N GLY A 38 -27.14 25.15 0.31
CA GLY A 38 -26.80 25.13 1.74
C GLY A 38 -25.30 24.98 1.91
N ASP A 39 -24.66 26.00 2.48
CA ASP A 39 -23.23 26.00 2.75
C ASP A 39 -22.97 26.05 4.26
N LEU A 40 -21.93 25.33 4.69
CA LEU A 40 -21.33 25.54 6.01
C LEU A 40 -19.91 26.06 5.86
N ARG A 41 -19.64 27.25 6.40
CA ARG A 41 -18.31 27.87 6.36
C ARG A 41 -17.79 28.13 7.76
N LEU A 42 -16.63 27.54 8.08
CA LEU A 42 -15.86 27.88 9.27
C LEU A 42 -14.78 28.88 8.88
N ARG A 43 -14.79 30.04 9.53
CA ARG A 43 -13.87 31.14 9.20
C ARG A 43 -12.74 31.24 10.20
N GLY A 44 -11.56 31.67 9.73
CA GLY A 44 -10.43 32.05 10.56
C GLY A 44 -10.62 33.44 11.16
N ASN A 45 -9.69 33.86 12.03
CA ASN A 45 -9.65 35.21 12.61
C ASN A 45 -9.46 36.32 11.56
N ASP A 46 -8.99 35.98 10.37
CA ASP A 46 -8.84 36.86 9.21
C ASP A 46 -10.13 37.04 8.42
N GLY A 47 -11.23 36.41 8.84
CA GLY A 47 -12.52 36.44 8.17
C GLY A 47 -12.63 35.50 6.95
N GLU A 48 -11.54 34.89 6.52
CA GLU A 48 -11.51 33.98 5.38
C GLU A 48 -12.08 32.60 5.72
N SER A 49 -12.73 31.95 4.73
CA SER A 49 -13.23 30.58 4.88
C SER A 49 -12.06 29.60 4.96
N LYS A 50 -11.97 28.83 6.04
CA LYS A 50 -10.93 27.80 6.27
C LYS A 50 -11.44 26.40 5.99
N ILE A 51 -12.70 26.12 6.32
CA ILE A 51 -13.40 24.88 5.96
C ILE A 51 -14.73 25.29 5.33
N HIS A 52 -15.04 24.72 4.18
CA HIS A 52 -16.25 24.98 3.43
C HIS A 52 -16.86 23.67 2.97
N LEU A 53 -18.07 23.38 3.43
CA LEU A 53 -18.96 22.38 2.85
C LEU A 53 -19.88 23.14 1.91
N ASP A 54 -19.69 22.98 0.61
CA ASP A 54 -20.41 23.63 -0.46
C ASP A 54 -21.49 22.68 -0.99
N GLY A 55 -22.76 22.99 -0.68
CA GLY A 55 -23.88 22.17 -1.11
C GLY A 55 -24.14 22.25 -2.60
N GLY A 56 -23.93 23.41 -3.22
CA GLY A 56 -24.13 23.63 -4.66
C GLY A 56 -23.02 23.01 -5.49
N GLY A 57 -21.78 23.23 -5.09
CA GLY A 57 -20.61 22.63 -5.72
C GLY A 57 -20.42 21.15 -5.40
N GLN A 58 -21.10 20.64 -4.37
CA GLN A 58 -20.94 19.28 -3.84
C GLN A 58 -19.48 18.99 -3.46
N GLU A 59 -18.87 19.93 -2.73
CA GLU A 59 -17.45 19.91 -2.38
C GLU A 59 -17.22 20.10 -0.88
N LEU A 60 -16.14 19.47 -0.40
CA LEU A 60 -15.52 19.82 0.87
C LEU A 60 -14.15 20.43 0.58
N LEU A 61 -13.95 21.66 1.04
CA LEU A 61 -12.73 22.43 0.83
C LEU A 61 -12.05 22.76 2.16
N VAL A 62 -10.72 22.64 2.22
CA VAL A 62 -9.89 23.21 3.30
C VAL A 62 -8.88 24.15 2.68
N THR A 63 -8.82 25.36 3.24
CA THR A 63 -7.96 26.45 2.74
C THR A 63 -6.90 26.78 3.78
N ASN A 64 -5.64 26.93 3.36
CA ASN A 64 -4.55 27.35 4.23
C ASN A 64 -4.61 28.85 4.58
N ALA A 65 -3.65 29.34 5.37
CA ALA A 65 -3.58 30.74 5.78
C ALA A 65 -3.37 31.72 4.61
N ALA A 66 -2.80 31.24 3.50
CA ALA A 66 -2.59 32.06 2.30
C ALA A 66 -3.79 32.09 1.34
N GLY A 67 -4.94 31.50 1.72
CA GLY A 67 -6.13 31.45 0.87
C GLY A 67 -6.09 30.38 -0.21
N VAL A 68 -5.10 29.46 -0.18
CA VAL A 68 -4.96 28.39 -1.16
C VAL A 68 -5.71 27.15 -0.67
N VAL A 69 -6.56 26.55 -1.53
CA VAL A 69 -7.21 25.27 -1.24
C VAL A 69 -6.14 24.19 -1.22
N VAL A 70 -6.00 23.47 -0.09
CA VAL A 70 -4.99 22.42 0.14
C VAL A 70 -5.60 21.02 0.31
N PHE A 71 -6.91 20.95 0.47
CA PHE A 71 -7.68 19.72 0.46
C PHE A 71 -9.01 19.99 -0.24
N ARG A 72 -9.37 19.15 -1.20
CA ARG A 72 -10.64 19.21 -1.91
C ARG A 72 -11.17 17.81 -2.11
N PHE A 73 -12.38 17.57 -1.66
CA PHE A 73 -13.18 16.41 -2.08
C PHE A 73 -14.33 16.90 -2.94
N GLN A 74 -14.45 16.41 -4.16
CA GLN A 74 -15.50 16.76 -5.11
C GLN A 74 -16.38 15.54 -5.39
N ALA A 75 -17.62 15.55 -4.89
CA ALA A 75 -18.50 14.41 -4.97
C ALA A 75 -18.96 14.10 -6.41
N THR A 76 -19.17 15.14 -7.24
CA THR A 76 -19.60 14.97 -8.63
C THR A 76 -18.65 14.15 -9.49
N HIS A 77 -17.36 14.16 -9.17
CA HIS A 77 -16.31 13.42 -9.91
C HIS A 77 -15.65 12.34 -9.07
N ALA A 78 -16.08 12.14 -7.81
CA ALA A 78 -15.43 11.25 -6.84
C ALA A 78 -13.91 11.51 -6.74
N LEU A 79 -13.51 12.79 -6.79
CA LEU A 79 -12.12 13.24 -6.83
C LEU A 79 -11.68 13.76 -5.46
N LEU A 80 -10.48 13.36 -5.03
CA LEU A 80 -9.76 13.89 -3.88
C LEU A 80 -8.46 14.54 -4.35
N ASP A 81 -8.36 15.86 -4.22
CA ASP A 81 -7.13 16.61 -4.45
C ASP A 81 -6.46 16.94 -3.11
N LEU A 82 -5.17 16.71 -3.04
CA LEU A 82 -4.29 17.14 -1.94
C LEU A 82 -3.29 18.13 -2.53
N GLY A 83 -3.12 19.28 -1.86
CA GLY A 83 -2.23 20.35 -2.32
C GLY A 83 -2.90 21.37 -3.22
N PRO A 84 -2.14 22.38 -3.66
CA PRO A 84 -2.65 23.45 -4.50
C PRO A 84 -3.00 22.92 -5.89
N SER A 85 -4.28 22.99 -6.25
CA SER A 85 -4.77 22.59 -7.57
C SER A 85 -4.72 23.74 -8.58
N GLY A 86 -4.77 23.42 -9.89
CA GLY A 86 -4.90 24.43 -10.96
C GLY A 86 -3.61 25.20 -11.29
N GLY A 87 -2.41 24.62 -10.98
CA GLY A 87 -1.12 25.24 -11.32
C GLY A 87 -0.72 26.43 -10.44
N VAL A 88 -1.40 26.63 -9.32
CA VAL A 88 -1.04 27.64 -8.33
C VAL A 88 0.07 27.10 -7.44
N PRO A 89 1.27 27.76 -7.34
CA PRO A 89 2.30 27.34 -6.41
C PRO A 89 1.82 27.36 -4.96
N GLY A 90 2.17 26.34 -4.19
CA GLY A 90 1.78 26.22 -2.78
C GLY A 90 2.60 25.16 -2.05
N PRO A 91 2.21 24.82 -0.82
CA PRO A 91 2.92 23.78 -0.06
C PRO A 91 2.76 22.42 -0.75
N GLU A 92 3.80 21.60 -0.64
CA GLU A 92 3.78 20.20 -1.08
C GLU A 92 2.64 19.43 -0.41
N ALA A 93 2.03 18.53 -1.16
CA ALA A 93 0.99 17.66 -0.66
C ALA A 93 1.49 16.23 -0.51
N ASP A 94 1.32 15.67 0.68
CA ASP A 94 1.69 14.31 1.00
C ASP A 94 0.48 13.52 1.49
N LEU A 95 0.41 12.24 1.10
CA LEU A 95 -0.45 11.27 1.77
C LEU A 95 0.42 10.24 2.50
N ARG A 96 0.29 10.18 3.83
CA ARG A 96 1.05 9.25 4.67
C ARG A 96 0.11 8.32 5.43
N LEU A 97 0.33 7.01 5.28
CA LEU A 97 -0.33 5.99 6.08
C LEU A 97 0.65 5.46 7.13
N TRP A 98 0.24 5.51 8.40
CA TRP A 98 1.06 5.13 9.54
C TRP A 98 0.70 3.73 10.02
N GLY A 99 1.71 2.96 10.44
CA GLY A 99 1.51 1.69 11.13
C GLY A 99 1.22 1.88 12.63
N GLU A 100 0.80 0.82 13.30
CA GLU A 100 0.56 0.80 14.76
C GLU A 100 1.84 1.11 15.56
N ASP A 101 3.02 0.87 14.97
CA ASP A 101 4.33 1.16 15.54
C ASP A 101 4.74 2.65 15.45
N GLY A 102 3.84 3.51 14.95
CA GLY A 102 4.09 4.94 14.79
C GLY A 102 5.06 5.29 13.65
N THR A 103 5.37 4.35 12.74
CA THR A 103 6.19 4.61 11.55
C THR A 103 5.36 4.76 10.30
N VAL A 104 5.81 5.57 9.32
CA VAL A 104 5.17 5.71 8.01
C VAL A 104 5.38 4.42 7.22
N LYS A 105 4.29 3.82 6.74
CA LYS A 105 4.32 2.59 5.93
C LYS A 105 4.17 2.87 4.44
N ILE A 106 3.33 3.83 4.08
CA ILE A 106 3.11 4.27 2.70
C ILE A 106 3.19 5.79 2.68
N HIS A 107 3.96 6.35 1.76
CA HIS A 107 4.08 7.78 1.55
C HIS A 107 3.99 8.08 0.05
N LEU A 108 2.94 8.78 -0.34
CA LEU A 108 2.84 9.41 -1.64
C LEU A 108 3.34 10.83 -1.47
N ASP A 109 4.52 11.11 -2.01
CA ASP A 109 5.25 12.38 -1.85
C ASP A 109 4.95 13.25 -3.08
N GLY A 110 4.12 14.28 -2.89
CA GLY A 110 3.72 15.18 -3.97
C GLY A 110 4.82 16.14 -4.41
N GLY A 111 5.83 16.39 -3.57
CA GLY A 111 6.95 17.26 -3.90
C GLY A 111 7.95 16.61 -4.85
N SER A 112 8.34 15.36 -4.58
CA SER A 112 9.27 14.60 -5.43
C SER A 112 8.56 13.76 -6.50
N GLY A 113 7.25 13.47 -6.34
CA GLY A 113 6.51 12.54 -7.18
C GLY A 113 6.80 11.07 -6.88
N ASP A 114 7.39 10.76 -5.72
CA ASP A 114 7.77 9.41 -5.34
C ASP A 114 6.64 8.68 -4.61
N ILE A 115 6.62 7.34 -4.78
CA ILE A 115 5.89 6.41 -3.93
C ILE A 115 6.91 5.70 -3.05
N ARG A 116 6.89 5.95 -1.73
CA ARG A 116 7.81 5.36 -0.76
C ARG A 116 7.08 4.35 0.11
N LEU A 117 7.56 3.11 0.11
CA LEU A 117 7.00 1.99 0.84
C LEU A 117 8.02 1.48 1.86
N ALA A 118 7.57 1.14 3.07
CA ALA A 118 8.44 0.57 4.09
C ALA A 118 8.83 -0.89 3.82
N GLY A 119 8.14 -1.55 2.88
CA GLY A 119 8.46 -2.92 2.45
C GLY A 119 9.66 -3.00 1.53
N ALA A 120 10.26 -4.18 1.42
CA ALA A 120 11.55 -4.40 0.75
C ALA A 120 11.44 -5.14 -0.58
N ASP A 121 10.33 -5.83 -0.85
CA ASP A 121 10.12 -6.61 -2.07
C ASP A 121 8.78 -6.29 -2.74
N CYS A 122 8.70 -6.63 -4.03
CA CYS A 122 7.48 -6.69 -4.81
C CYS A 122 7.09 -8.16 -4.96
N ALA A 123 5.97 -8.53 -4.37
CA ALA A 123 5.43 -9.87 -4.36
C ALA A 123 4.14 -9.95 -5.18
N GLU A 124 3.80 -11.16 -5.61
CA GLU A 124 2.50 -11.51 -6.17
C GLU A 124 1.94 -12.71 -5.41
N ASP A 125 0.63 -12.71 -5.18
CA ASP A 125 -0.08 -13.83 -4.56
C ASP A 125 -0.31 -14.94 -5.58
N PHE A 126 0.12 -16.15 -5.25
CA PHE A 126 -0.04 -17.34 -6.09
C PHE A 126 -0.92 -18.40 -5.43
N ASP A 127 -1.65 -19.13 -6.25
CA ASP A 127 -2.29 -20.39 -5.85
C ASP A 127 -1.21 -21.45 -5.62
N THR A 128 -1.42 -22.31 -4.64
CA THR A 128 -0.50 -23.39 -4.28
C THR A 128 -1.09 -24.76 -4.62
N ASP A 129 -0.23 -25.77 -4.85
CA ASP A 129 -0.67 -27.15 -5.11
C ASP A 129 -1.28 -27.82 -3.86
N GLU A 130 -0.89 -27.34 -2.67
CA GLU A 130 -1.33 -27.86 -1.39
C GLU A 130 -2.15 -26.81 -0.65
N SER A 131 -3.09 -27.25 0.19
CA SER A 131 -3.85 -26.38 1.08
C SER A 131 -3.01 -25.81 2.24
N GLN A 132 -1.71 -26.03 2.24
CA GLN A 132 -0.76 -25.57 3.26
C GLN A 132 -0.18 -24.21 2.91
N GLN A 133 0.02 -23.40 3.95
CA GLN A 133 0.81 -22.18 3.86
C GLN A 133 2.29 -22.55 3.93
N PHE A 134 3.08 -22.08 2.98
CA PHE A 134 4.51 -22.32 2.97
C PHE A 134 5.24 -21.35 3.90
N ASP A 135 6.32 -21.83 4.48
CA ASP A 135 7.15 -20.99 5.35
C ASP A 135 7.78 -19.83 4.56
N PRO A 136 7.73 -18.61 5.10
CA PRO A 136 8.47 -17.49 4.53
C PRO A 136 9.96 -17.81 4.32
N GLY A 137 10.50 -17.36 3.20
CA GLY A 137 11.88 -17.65 2.79
C GLY A 137 12.03 -18.91 1.92
N SER A 138 10.97 -19.68 1.70
CA SER A 138 11.01 -20.86 0.82
C SER A 138 11.09 -20.46 -0.65
N VAL A 139 11.98 -21.13 -1.40
CA VAL A 139 12.11 -20.97 -2.87
C VAL A 139 11.02 -21.79 -3.55
N MET A 140 10.29 -21.13 -4.45
CA MET A 140 9.13 -21.70 -5.12
C MET A 140 9.37 -21.90 -6.61
N THR A 141 8.76 -22.94 -7.17
CA THR A 141 8.76 -23.25 -8.60
C THR A 141 7.34 -23.37 -9.13
N ILE A 142 7.16 -23.10 -10.42
CA ILE A 142 5.87 -23.21 -11.13
C ILE A 142 5.56 -24.70 -11.33
N GLY A 143 4.41 -25.12 -10.83
CA GLY A 143 3.85 -26.46 -10.96
C GLY A 143 2.76 -26.54 -12.05
N VAL A 144 1.96 -27.56 -11.98
CA VAL A 144 0.86 -27.81 -12.93
C VAL A 144 -0.21 -26.72 -12.81
N GLY A 145 -0.70 -26.23 -13.93
CA GLY A 145 -1.77 -25.21 -13.96
C GLY A 145 -1.37 -23.82 -13.43
N GLY A 146 -0.06 -23.52 -13.40
CA GLY A 146 0.45 -22.23 -12.91
C GLY A 146 0.49 -22.10 -11.38
N ARG A 147 0.17 -23.17 -10.64
CA ARG A 147 0.30 -23.19 -9.19
C ARG A 147 1.76 -23.28 -8.79
N ILE A 148 2.09 -22.80 -7.62
CA ILE A 148 3.46 -22.88 -7.10
C ILE A 148 3.63 -23.96 -6.04
N ARG A 149 4.85 -24.47 -5.94
CA ARG A 149 5.28 -25.45 -4.95
C ARG A 149 6.75 -25.20 -4.56
N PRO A 150 7.21 -25.67 -3.40
CA PRO A 150 8.62 -25.58 -3.05
C PRO A 150 9.50 -26.29 -4.10
N CYS A 151 10.66 -25.70 -4.38
CA CYS A 151 11.64 -26.35 -5.26
C CYS A 151 12.16 -27.66 -4.65
N THR A 152 12.46 -28.65 -5.50
CA THR A 152 13.02 -29.95 -5.15
C THR A 152 14.15 -30.38 -6.07
N GLU A 153 14.49 -29.57 -7.06
CA GLU A 153 15.47 -29.85 -8.10
C GLU A 153 16.49 -28.72 -8.21
N ALA A 154 17.73 -29.07 -8.44
CA ALA A 154 18.81 -28.12 -8.67
C ALA A 154 18.72 -27.53 -10.09
N TYR A 155 18.83 -26.21 -10.21
CA TYR A 155 18.73 -25.48 -11.50
C TYR A 155 17.39 -25.68 -12.21
N ASP A 156 16.30 -25.64 -11.46
CA ASP A 156 14.96 -25.71 -12.05
C ASP A 156 14.61 -24.36 -12.71
N HIS A 157 14.50 -24.36 -14.04
CA HIS A 157 14.13 -23.18 -14.81
C HIS A 157 12.68 -22.71 -14.58
N ARG A 158 11.86 -23.48 -13.86
CA ARG A 158 10.54 -23.08 -13.41
C ARG A 158 10.56 -22.24 -12.12
N VAL A 159 11.73 -21.79 -11.67
CA VAL A 159 11.85 -20.95 -10.47
C VAL A 159 10.95 -19.72 -10.58
N ALA A 160 10.09 -19.51 -9.56
CA ALA A 160 9.13 -18.42 -9.53
C ALA A 160 9.56 -17.27 -8.61
N GLY A 161 10.27 -17.57 -7.53
CA GLY A 161 10.67 -16.59 -6.53
C GLY A 161 10.78 -17.19 -5.13
N VAL A 162 10.65 -16.33 -4.13
CA VAL A 162 10.78 -16.68 -2.71
C VAL A 162 9.55 -16.25 -1.94
N VAL A 163 9.00 -17.09 -1.08
CA VAL A 163 7.87 -16.71 -0.18
C VAL A 163 8.30 -15.51 0.67
N SER A 164 7.60 -14.38 0.49
CA SER A 164 7.92 -13.14 1.20
C SER A 164 7.56 -13.21 2.69
N GLY A 165 8.16 -12.34 3.50
CA GLY A 165 7.80 -12.13 4.89
C GLY A 165 8.71 -12.80 5.91
N ALA A 166 9.82 -13.39 5.50
CA ALA A 166 10.83 -13.94 6.42
C ALA A 166 11.72 -12.83 7.02
N GLY A 167 12.26 -13.10 8.21
CA GLY A 167 13.20 -12.20 8.89
C GLY A 167 12.62 -10.81 9.14
N GLY A 168 13.41 -9.78 8.89
CA GLY A 168 13.02 -8.37 9.06
C GLY A 168 12.39 -7.72 7.83
N PHE A 169 12.35 -8.41 6.67
CA PHE A 169 11.75 -7.86 5.45
C PHE A 169 10.29 -8.26 5.31
N ARG A 170 9.51 -7.38 4.70
CA ARG A 170 8.09 -7.58 4.36
C ARG A 170 7.89 -7.06 2.95
N SER A 171 6.87 -7.54 2.25
CA SER A 171 6.47 -7.00 0.96
C SER A 171 6.09 -5.54 1.07
N GLY A 172 6.55 -4.74 0.13
CA GLY A 172 6.10 -3.37 -0.07
C GLY A 172 4.85 -3.33 -0.94
N ILE A 173 4.79 -4.20 -1.95
CA ILE A 173 3.66 -4.37 -2.86
C ILE A 173 3.31 -5.85 -2.89
N VAL A 174 2.01 -6.17 -2.81
CA VAL A 174 1.48 -7.50 -3.09
C VAL A 174 0.42 -7.37 -4.17
N MET A 175 0.68 -7.98 -5.33
CA MET A 175 -0.24 -8.00 -6.47
C MET A 175 -1.14 -9.22 -6.44
N ASP A 176 -2.24 -9.20 -7.22
CA ASP A 176 -3.26 -10.26 -7.36
C ASP A 176 -3.81 -10.78 -6.02
N SER A 177 -3.90 -9.92 -5.01
CA SER A 177 -4.48 -10.28 -3.72
C SER A 177 -6.01 -10.41 -3.83
N ARG A 178 -6.56 -11.56 -3.41
CA ARG A 178 -8.00 -11.86 -3.47
C ARG A 178 -8.54 -12.15 -2.08
N HIS A 179 -9.55 -11.39 -1.66
CA HIS A 179 -10.19 -11.61 -0.37
C HIS A 179 -10.80 -13.01 -0.24
N GLY A 180 -10.56 -13.66 0.89
CA GLY A 180 -11.17 -14.94 1.23
C GLY A 180 -10.49 -16.17 0.62
N GLN A 181 -9.44 -16.01 -0.17
CA GLN A 181 -8.63 -17.11 -0.70
C GLN A 181 -7.29 -17.18 0.02
N ARG A 182 -6.84 -18.40 0.37
CA ARG A 182 -5.50 -18.62 0.89
C ARG A 182 -4.54 -18.71 -0.29
N ARG A 183 -3.72 -17.68 -0.44
CA ARG A 183 -2.68 -17.61 -1.45
C ARG A 183 -1.35 -17.28 -0.77
N THR A 184 -0.26 -17.49 -1.46
CA THR A 184 1.08 -17.30 -0.91
C THR A 184 1.77 -16.15 -1.65
N PRO A 185 2.20 -15.07 -0.94
CA PRO A 185 2.94 -13.98 -1.55
C PRO A 185 4.37 -14.44 -1.87
N VAL A 186 4.74 -14.41 -3.15
CA VAL A 186 6.07 -14.74 -3.65
C VAL A 186 6.75 -13.48 -4.14
N ALA A 187 7.89 -13.15 -3.55
CA ALA A 187 8.75 -12.06 -3.99
C ALA A 187 9.33 -12.36 -5.38
N LEU A 188 9.00 -11.51 -6.34
CA LEU A 188 9.47 -11.58 -7.74
C LEU A 188 10.65 -10.63 -7.99
N SER A 189 10.83 -9.61 -7.13
CA SER A 189 11.90 -8.62 -7.21
C SER A 189 12.10 -7.94 -5.84
N GLY A 190 13.32 -7.51 -5.57
CA GLY A 190 13.67 -6.78 -4.35
C GLY A 190 14.38 -7.63 -3.31
N LYS A 191 14.49 -7.11 -2.09
CA LYS A 191 15.21 -7.78 -0.99
C LYS A 191 14.27 -8.67 -0.21
N VAL A 192 14.64 -9.94 -0.04
CA VAL A 192 13.90 -10.93 0.74
C VAL A 192 14.86 -11.82 1.52
N TYR A 193 14.43 -12.36 2.65
CA TYR A 193 15.16 -13.45 3.29
C TYR A 193 14.81 -14.77 2.59
N CYS A 194 15.85 -15.55 2.24
CA CYS A 194 15.73 -16.81 1.52
C CYS A 194 16.40 -17.93 2.31
N ARG A 195 15.81 -19.11 2.31
CA ARG A 195 16.44 -20.35 2.78
C ARG A 195 17.51 -20.77 1.79
N VAL A 196 18.75 -20.85 2.23
CA VAL A 196 19.91 -21.18 1.39
C VAL A 196 20.63 -22.37 1.99
N ASP A 197 21.07 -23.30 1.13
CA ASP A 197 21.86 -24.47 1.49
C ASP A 197 23.28 -24.33 0.89
N ALA A 198 24.24 -24.02 1.75
CA ALA A 198 25.67 -23.95 1.43
C ALA A 198 26.38 -25.30 1.50
N GLY A 199 25.67 -26.42 1.72
CA GLY A 199 26.20 -27.76 1.65
C GLY A 199 26.67 -28.17 0.25
N TYR A 200 26.14 -27.52 -0.79
CA TYR A 200 26.59 -27.74 -2.19
C TYR A 200 27.86 -26.94 -2.53
N ALA A 201 27.96 -25.71 -2.03
CA ALA A 201 29.14 -24.85 -2.13
C ALA A 201 28.98 -23.66 -1.17
N PRO A 202 30.06 -23.15 -0.57
CA PRO A 202 30.02 -21.90 0.19
C PRO A 202 29.51 -20.74 -0.64
N VAL A 203 28.66 -19.89 -0.03
CA VAL A 203 28.06 -18.72 -0.65
C VAL A 203 28.76 -17.47 -0.13
N GLU A 204 29.16 -16.60 -1.04
CA GLU A 204 29.69 -15.27 -0.76
C GLU A 204 28.69 -14.18 -1.15
N ALA A 205 28.80 -12.98 -0.59
CA ALA A 205 27.99 -11.86 -1.01
C ALA A 205 28.25 -11.54 -2.49
N GLY A 206 27.16 -11.40 -3.28
CA GLY A 206 27.21 -11.19 -4.73
C GLY A 206 27.11 -12.48 -5.56
N ASP A 207 27.24 -13.65 -4.95
CA ASP A 207 27.07 -14.91 -5.67
C ASP A 207 25.67 -15.07 -6.24
N LEU A 208 25.58 -15.63 -7.45
CA LEU A 208 24.32 -16.03 -8.05
C LEU A 208 23.76 -17.26 -7.31
N LEU A 209 22.46 -17.21 -7.07
CA LEU A 209 21.70 -18.29 -6.44
C LEU A 209 20.71 -18.91 -7.42
N THR A 210 20.53 -20.21 -7.31
CA THR A 210 19.57 -21.03 -8.04
C THR A 210 18.81 -21.94 -7.09
N THR A 211 17.83 -22.69 -7.57
CA THR A 211 17.12 -23.73 -6.81
C THR A 211 18.06 -24.86 -6.44
N SER A 212 17.84 -25.51 -5.30
CA SER A 212 18.58 -26.69 -4.85
C SER A 212 17.68 -27.94 -4.80
N ALA A 213 18.29 -29.11 -4.63
CA ALA A 213 17.55 -30.34 -4.35
C ALA A 213 17.05 -30.41 -2.89
N THR A 214 17.53 -29.53 -2.01
CA THR A 214 17.00 -29.35 -0.67
C THR A 214 15.67 -28.62 -0.72
N LEU A 215 14.61 -29.25 -0.22
CA LEU A 215 13.23 -28.73 -0.33
C LEU A 215 13.12 -27.25 0.06
N GLY A 216 12.67 -26.42 -0.88
CA GLY A 216 12.43 -24.99 -0.67
C GLY A 216 13.69 -24.15 -0.40
N HIS A 217 14.89 -24.64 -0.72
CA HIS A 217 16.14 -23.91 -0.53
C HIS A 217 16.77 -23.48 -1.87
N ALA A 218 17.46 -22.37 -1.84
CA ALA A 218 18.41 -21.98 -2.88
C ALA A 218 19.79 -22.58 -2.58
N MET A 219 20.65 -22.60 -3.60
CA MET A 219 22.08 -22.89 -3.48
C MET A 219 22.88 -21.97 -4.41
N LYS A 220 24.20 -21.89 -4.22
CA LYS A 220 25.09 -21.18 -5.15
C LYS A 220 25.03 -21.81 -6.56
N ALA A 221 24.86 -20.97 -7.57
CA ALA A 221 24.92 -21.37 -8.97
C ALA A 221 26.39 -21.52 -9.40
N THR A 222 26.89 -22.76 -9.46
CA THR A 222 28.28 -23.08 -9.81
C THR A 222 28.43 -23.58 -11.24
N ASP A 223 27.33 -23.93 -11.92
CA ASP A 223 27.32 -24.41 -13.29
C ASP A 223 26.67 -23.40 -14.25
N PRO A 224 27.48 -22.61 -15.00
CA PRO A 224 26.96 -21.63 -15.93
C PRO A 224 26.11 -22.21 -17.06
N SER A 225 26.36 -23.47 -17.45
CA SER A 225 25.62 -24.13 -18.54
C SER A 225 24.17 -24.43 -18.18
N ARG A 226 23.84 -24.53 -16.88
CA ARG A 226 22.50 -24.78 -16.35
C ARG A 226 21.84 -23.53 -15.78
N ALA A 227 22.57 -22.40 -15.71
CA ALA A 227 22.12 -21.21 -15.02
C ALA A 227 21.06 -20.42 -15.79
N PHE A 228 21.06 -20.48 -17.14
CA PHE A 228 20.12 -19.72 -17.94
C PHE A 228 18.66 -20.11 -17.66
N GLY A 229 17.85 -19.11 -17.27
CA GLY A 229 16.45 -19.33 -16.88
C GLY A 229 16.25 -19.94 -15.49
N ALA A 230 17.33 -20.26 -14.74
CA ALA A 230 17.25 -20.90 -13.43
C ALA A 230 17.81 -20.03 -12.28
N ILE A 231 18.22 -18.79 -12.56
CA ILE A 231 18.75 -17.88 -11.57
C ILE A 231 17.62 -17.22 -10.79
N LEU A 232 17.68 -17.33 -9.47
CA LEU A 232 16.77 -16.70 -8.52
C LEU A 232 17.17 -15.26 -8.20
N GLY A 233 18.49 -14.99 -8.12
CA GLY A 233 19.00 -13.68 -7.70
C GLY A 233 20.41 -13.75 -7.13
N LYS A 234 20.76 -12.80 -6.24
CA LYS A 234 22.11 -12.68 -5.66
C LYS A 234 22.06 -12.69 -4.15
N ALA A 235 22.99 -13.40 -3.52
CA ALA A 235 23.21 -13.36 -2.08
C ALA A 235 23.67 -11.96 -1.64
N LEU A 236 23.11 -11.46 -0.55
CA LEU A 236 23.54 -10.19 0.07
C LEU A 236 24.42 -10.41 1.30
N GLN A 237 24.47 -11.66 1.82
CA GLN A 237 25.32 -12.07 2.93
C GLN A 237 25.94 -13.43 2.64
N PRO A 238 27.14 -13.72 3.20
CA PRO A 238 27.77 -15.02 3.04
C PRO A 238 27.12 -16.10 3.91
N LEU A 239 27.24 -17.35 3.46
CA LEU A 239 26.93 -18.56 4.22
C LEU A 239 28.00 -19.62 3.92
N GLY A 240 28.85 -19.94 4.89
CA GLY A 240 29.99 -20.83 4.69
C GLY A 240 29.60 -22.30 4.54
N THR A 241 28.67 -22.80 5.36
CA THR A 241 28.25 -24.23 5.40
C THR A 241 26.82 -24.35 5.93
N GLY A 242 26.18 -25.48 5.64
CA GLY A 242 24.86 -25.84 6.15
C GLY A 242 23.74 -25.03 5.55
N THR A 243 22.60 -24.98 6.24
CA THR A 243 21.39 -24.24 5.81
C THR A 243 21.11 -23.05 6.72
N ALA A 244 20.76 -21.92 6.14
CA ALA A 244 20.35 -20.74 6.90
C ALA A 244 19.38 -19.87 6.10
N LEU A 245 18.73 -18.95 6.82
CA LEU A 245 17.93 -17.89 6.24
C LEU A 245 18.84 -16.65 6.08
N ILE A 246 19.17 -16.29 4.84
CA ILE A 246 20.01 -15.12 4.53
C ILE A 246 19.27 -14.14 3.63
N PRO A 247 19.58 -12.82 3.69
CA PRO A 247 19.02 -11.84 2.77
C PRO A 247 19.60 -12.02 1.37
N ILE A 248 18.73 -11.94 0.37
CA ILE A 248 19.09 -11.98 -1.04
C ILE A 248 18.42 -10.84 -1.79
N LEU A 249 18.92 -10.52 -2.96
CA LEU A 249 18.25 -9.68 -3.96
C LEU A 249 17.64 -10.61 -5.02
N VAL A 250 16.31 -10.72 -5.05
CA VAL A 250 15.60 -11.46 -6.09
C VAL A 250 15.70 -10.70 -7.40
N ALA A 251 16.15 -11.36 -8.45
CA ALA A 251 16.24 -10.87 -9.82
C ALA A 251 16.29 -12.10 -10.75
N LEU A 252 15.12 -12.61 -11.13
CA LEU A 252 14.98 -13.80 -11.98
C LEU A 252 15.63 -13.59 -13.35
N GLN A 253 16.43 -14.55 -13.81
CA GLN A 253 17.15 -14.52 -15.10
C GLN A 253 17.22 -15.90 -15.74
#